data_cb09059ba16964ceb08a41ea1f68332e
#
_entry.id   cb09059ba16964ceb08a41ea1f68332e
#
_cell.length_a   1.000
_cell.length_b   1.000
_cell.length_c   1.000
_cell.angle_alpha   90.00
_cell.angle_beta   90.00
_cell.angle_gamma   90.00
#
_symmetry.space_group_name_H-M   'P 1'
#
loop_
_entity.id
_entity.type
_entity.pdbx_description
1 polymer ?
#
loop_
_entity_poly.entity_id
_entity_poly.type
_entity_poly.pdbx_seq_one_letter_code
_entity_poly.pdbx_strand_id
1 'polypeptide(L)'
;MFIAILTYKKPIEEVDRFLQAHREYLSKHYASGDFIASGPQTPRIGGVIMIKADNRALVDSIIAQDPFSINGIADYRIVEFTPTMF
;
A
#
# COMPACT_ATOMS: atom_id res chain seq x y z
N MET A 1 -4.92 7.32 -11.52
CA MET A 1 -5.31 6.42 -10.41
C MET A 1 -4.40 5.21 -10.39
N PHE A 2 -3.97 4.79 -9.23
CA PHE A 2 -3.04 3.68 -9.08
C PHE A 2 -3.55 2.69 -8.05
N ILE A 3 -3.24 1.42 -8.28
CA ILE A 3 -3.52 0.35 -7.32
C ILE A 3 -2.20 -0.30 -6.97
N ALA A 4 -1.85 -0.30 -5.69
CA ALA A 4 -0.70 -1.04 -5.18
C ALA A 4 -1.19 -2.39 -4.65
N ILE A 5 -0.64 -3.45 -5.19
CA ILE A 5 -0.93 -4.82 -4.75
C ILE A 5 0.29 -5.30 -3.97
N LEU A 6 0.09 -5.54 -2.68
CA LEU A 6 1.13 -5.98 -1.76
C LEU A 6 1.03 -7.49 -1.58
N THR A 7 2.16 -8.17 -1.72
CA THR A 7 2.25 -9.61 -1.45
C THR A 7 3.27 -9.81 -0.34
N TYR A 8 2.83 -10.43 0.78
CA TYR A 8 3.74 -10.71 1.90
C TYR A 8 4.83 -11.68 1.47
N LYS A 9 6.06 -11.39 1.89
CA LYS A 9 7.22 -12.26 1.66
C LYS A 9 7.88 -12.70 2.98
N LYS A 10 7.19 -12.48 4.09
CA LYS A 10 7.58 -12.92 5.43
C LYS A 10 6.41 -13.65 6.08
N PRO A 11 6.68 -14.52 7.09
CA PRO A 11 5.60 -15.17 7.84
C PRO A 11 4.68 -14.14 8.48
N ILE A 12 3.43 -14.54 8.73
CA ILE A 12 2.41 -13.63 9.27
C ILE A 12 2.82 -13.02 10.62
N GLU A 13 3.60 -13.73 11.41
CA GLU A 13 4.12 -13.24 12.69
C GLU A 13 5.04 -12.03 12.48
N GLU A 14 5.86 -12.06 11.44
CA GLU A 14 6.70 -10.92 11.07
C GLU A 14 5.88 -9.75 10.53
N VAL A 15 4.87 -10.05 9.71
CA VAL A 15 3.94 -9.03 9.19
C VAL A 15 3.29 -8.31 10.37
N ASP A 16 2.78 -9.05 11.34
CA ASP A 16 2.06 -8.48 12.48
C ASP A 16 2.95 -7.59 13.36
N ARG A 17 4.26 -7.83 13.39
CA ARG A 17 5.20 -6.97 14.11
C ARG A 17 5.24 -5.54 13.57
N PHE A 18 4.98 -5.36 12.29
CA PHE A 18 5.03 -4.05 11.63
C PHE A 18 3.65 -3.51 11.28
N LEU A 19 2.58 -4.21 11.69
CA LEU A 19 1.22 -3.86 11.31
C LEU A 19 0.78 -2.51 11.88
N GLN A 20 1.13 -2.21 13.13
CA GLN A 20 0.78 -0.94 13.76
C GLN A 20 1.46 0.22 13.03
N ALA A 21 2.75 0.10 12.74
CA ALA A 21 3.50 1.12 12.02
C ALA A 21 2.92 1.32 10.60
N HIS A 22 2.54 0.21 9.94
CA HIS A 22 1.89 0.26 8.63
C HIS A 22 0.54 1.00 8.70
N ARG A 23 -0.26 0.76 9.73
CA ARG A 23 -1.54 1.46 9.92
C ARG A 23 -1.36 2.96 10.15
N GLU A 24 -0.34 3.35 10.89
CA GLU A 24 0.00 4.77 11.10
C GLU A 24 0.40 5.44 9.78
N TYR A 25 1.19 4.74 8.97
CA TYR A 25 1.53 5.17 7.62
C TYR A 25 0.28 5.35 6.75
N LEU A 26 -0.64 4.38 6.76
CA LEU A 26 -1.90 4.49 6.01
C LEU A 26 -2.70 5.71 6.46
N SER A 27 -2.85 5.91 7.77
CA SER A 27 -3.61 7.03 8.32
C SER A 27 -3.06 8.39 7.86
N LYS A 28 -1.74 8.52 7.81
CA LYS A 28 -1.07 9.73 7.33
C LYS A 28 -1.47 10.03 5.88
N HIS A 29 -1.46 9.02 5.02
CA HIS A 29 -1.77 9.20 3.60
C HIS A 29 -3.27 9.31 3.32
N TYR A 30 -4.13 8.79 4.18
CA TYR A 30 -5.55 9.11 4.15
C TYR A 30 -5.80 10.58 4.50
N ALA A 31 -5.10 11.08 5.52
CA ALA A 31 -5.23 12.48 5.93
C ALA A 31 -4.78 13.45 4.84
N SER A 32 -3.73 13.10 4.09
CA SER A 32 -3.23 13.93 2.98
C SER A 32 -4.05 13.78 1.69
N GLY A 33 -4.98 12.83 1.63
CA GLY A 33 -5.81 12.59 0.45
C GLY A 33 -5.17 11.70 -0.61
N ASP A 34 -4.00 11.15 -0.34
CA ASP A 34 -3.30 10.27 -1.29
C ASP A 34 -3.99 8.92 -1.43
N PHE A 35 -4.51 8.38 -0.33
CA PHE A 35 -5.15 7.06 -0.32
C PHE A 35 -6.66 7.18 -0.29
N ILE A 36 -7.33 6.35 -1.11
CA ILE A 36 -8.79 6.32 -1.27
C ILE A 36 -9.38 5.14 -0.52
N ALA A 37 -8.76 3.98 -0.63
CA ALA A 37 -9.20 2.74 0.00
C ALA A 37 -8.01 1.81 0.16
N SER A 38 -8.05 0.96 1.18
CA SER A 38 -7.04 -0.08 1.39
C SER A 38 -7.60 -1.18 2.27
N GLY A 39 -6.98 -2.35 2.20
CA GLY A 39 -7.37 -3.46 3.04
C GLY A 39 -6.57 -4.71 2.73
N PRO A 40 -6.69 -5.75 3.58
CA PRO A 40 -6.06 -7.03 3.31
C PRO A 40 -6.76 -7.77 2.18
N GLN A 41 -6.00 -8.58 1.45
CA GLN A 41 -6.57 -9.52 0.49
C GLN A 41 -7.26 -10.69 1.23
N THR A 42 -8.15 -11.37 0.54
CA THR A 42 -8.81 -12.58 1.02
C THR A 42 -8.45 -13.74 0.07
N PRO A 43 -7.68 -14.74 0.50
CA PRO A 43 -7.04 -14.90 1.81
C PRO A 43 -5.95 -13.85 2.08
N ARG A 44 -5.54 -13.74 3.34
CA ARG A 44 -4.58 -12.72 3.79
C ARG A 44 -3.15 -13.07 3.37
N ILE A 45 -2.86 -12.87 2.09
CA ILE A 45 -1.51 -13.04 1.51
C ILE A 45 -0.82 -11.71 1.22
N GLY A 46 -1.49 -10.60 1.51
CA GLY A 46 -1.02 -9.26 1.25
C GLY A 46 -2.16 -8.27 1.41
N GLY A 47 -2.02 -7.12 0.79
CA GLY A 47 -3.01 -6.06 0.83
C GLY A 47 -3.19 -5.37 -0.52
N VAL A 48 -4.10 -4.40 -0.54
CA VAL A 48 -4.33 -3.54 -1.70
C VAL A 48 -4.49 -2.11 -1.20
N ILE A 49 -3.88 -1.16 -1.90
CA ILE A 49 -4.04 0.27 -1.62
C ILE A 49 -4.42 0.97 -2.92
N MET A 50 -5.52 1.71 -2.90
CA MET A 50 -5.91 2.56 -4.02
C MET A 50 -5.38 3.96 -3.78
N ILE A 51 -4.60 4.48 -4.74
CA ILE A 51 -3.80 5.70 -4.59
C ILE A 51 -4.19 6.71 -5.65
N LYS A 52 -4.45 7.94 -5.22
CA LYS A 52 -4.66 9.08 -6.11
C LYS A 52 -3.37 9.88 -6.16
N ALA A 53 -2.71 9.89 -7.33
CA ALA A 53 -1.47 10.61 -7.54
C ALA A 53 -1.35 11.03 -9.01
N ASP A 54 -0.58 12.09 -9.25
CA ASP A 54 -0.43 12.66 -10.59
C ASP A 54 0.46 11.82 -11.50
N ASN A 55 1.40 11.07 -10.92
CA ASN A 55 2.35 10.27 -11.71
C ASN A 55 2.91 9.12 -10.90
N ARG A 56 3.55 8.18 -11.60
CA ARG A 56 4.14 6.98 -11.01
C ARG A 56 5.29 7.29 -10.06
N ALA A 57 6.10 8.31 -10.35
CA ALA A 57 7.23 8.65 -9.49
C ALA A 57 6.76 9.07 -8.09
N LEU A 58 5.65 9.79 -8.00
CA LEU A 58 5.05 10.16 -6.72
C LEU A 58 4.56 8.91 -5.96
N VAL A 59 3.94 7.97 -6.67
CA VAL A 59 3.51 6.68 -6.08
C VAL A 59 4.70 5.92 -5.51
N ASP A 60 5.78 5.81 -6.27
CA ASP A 60 7.00 5.13 -5.82
C ASP A 60 7.57 5.77 -4.55
N SER A 61 7.56 7.10 -4.48
CA SER A 61 7.99 7.85 -3.30
C SER A 61 7.10 7.56 -2.08
N ILE A 62 5.78 7.51 -2.27
CA ILE A 62 4.83 7.20 -1.20
C ILE A 62 5.04 5.77 -0.69
N ILE A 63 5.15 4.82 -1.60
CA ILE A 63 5.35 3.39 -1.27
C ILE A 63 6.66 3.19 -0.49
N ALA A 64 7.72 3.92 -0.85
CA ALA A 64 9.01 3.80 -0.18
C ALA A 64 8.97 4.19 1.31
N GLN A 65 7.93 4.89 1.76
CA GLN A 65 7.74 5.28 3.15
C GLN A 65 7.01 4.22 3.97
N ASP A 66 6.41 3.22 3.33
CA ASP A 66 5.66 2.17 4.02
C ASP A 66 6.61 1.30 4.85
N PRO A 67 6.36 1.13 6.16
CA PRO A 67 7.13 0.21 6.97
C PRO A 67 7.24 -1.20 6.41
N PHE A 68 6.23 -1.67 5.67
CA PHE A 68 6.29 -2.96 4.97
C PHE A 68 7.32 -2.95 3.84
N SER A 69 7.53 -1.82 3.19
CA SER A 69 8.58 -1.67 2.18
C SER A 69 9.96 -1.55 2.82
N ILE A 70 10.08 -0.67 3.81
CA ILE A 70 11.34 -0.39 4.50
C ILE A 70 11.92 -1.65 5.13
N ASN A 71 11.08 -2.50 5.71
CA ASN A 71 11.48 -3.69 6.45
C ASN A 71 11.42 -4.99 5.63
N GLY A 72 11.21 -4.91 4.33
CA GLY A 72 11.19 -6.08 3.46
C GLY A 72 10.07 -7.06 3.76
N ILE A 73 8.91 -6.58 4.21
CA ILE A 73 7.76 -7.40 4.60
C ILE A 73 6.93 -7.79 3.38
N ALA A 74 6.83 -6.92 2.38
CA ALA A 74 5.99 -7.14 1.21
C ALA A 74 6.66 -6.69 -0.07
N ASP A 75 6.35 -7.36 -1.16
CA ASP A 75 6.60 -6.88 -2.51
C ASP A 75 5.39 -6.10 -3.00
N TYR A 76 5.64 -5.13 -3.88
CA TYR A 76 4.61 -4.24 -4.41
C TYR A 76 4.53 -4.37 -5.93
N ARG A 77 3.31 -4.54 -6.43
CA ARG A 77 3.02 -4.43 -7.84
C ARG A 77 2.08 -3.24 -8.03
N ILE A 78 2.44 -2.34 -8.94
CA ILE A 78 1.66 -1.12 -9.19
C ILE A 78 0.94 -1.25 -10.51
N VAL A 79 -0.37 -1.00 -10.49
CA VAL A 79 -1.21 -0.91 -11.69
C VAL A 79 -1.69 0.53 -11.80
N GLU A 80 -1.44 1.13 -12.95
CA GLU A 80 -2.01 2.45 -13.28
C GLU A 80 -3.24 2.26 -14.15
N PHE A 81 -4.30 3.03 -13.88
CA PHE A 81 -5.46 3.06 -14.75
C PHE A 81 -6.09 4.45 -14.75
N THR A 82 -6.81 4.75 -15.81
CA THR A 82 -7.57 6.01 -15.92
C THR A 82 -9.03 5.68 -15.60
N PRO A 83 -9.55 6.12 -14.44
CA PRO A 83 -10.94 5.85 -14.11
C PRO A 83 -11.85 6.65 -15.05
N THR A 84 -12.77 5.96 -15.69
CA THR A 84 -13.76 6.56 -16.57
C THR A 84 -15.14 6.60 -15.92
N MET A 85 -15.35 5.82 -14.87
CA MET A 85 -16.57 5.78 -14.07
C MET A 85 -16.21 5.51 -12.60
N PHE A 86 -16.71 6.38 -11.71
CA PHE A 86 -16.57 6.15 -10.27
C PHE A 86 -17.40 7.17 -9.47
#